data_364b77ee93fd1b87fce1d9e404eac2e5
#
_entry.id   364b77ee93fd1b87fce1d9e404eac2e5
#
_cell.length_a   1.000
_cell.length_b   1.000
_cell.length_c   1.000
_cell.angle_alpha   90.00
_cell.angle_beta   90.00
_cell.angle_gamma   90.00
#
_symmetry.space_group_name_H-M   'P 1'
#
loop_
_entity.id
_entity.type
_entity.pdbx_description
1 polymer ?
#
loop_
_entity_poly.entity_id
_entity_poly.type
_entity_poly.pdbx_seq_one_letter_code
_entity_poly.pdbx_strand_id
1 'polypeptide(L)'
;MKTLVDQRVIVTGGNSGLGLGIVEALVARKAQVTAVARDPVRLAEVQRRLGVATVAGDVTDRTLAHKLLHDVRPGVLILNAGAPLTMAPLHEQTWEAFSETWNSDVKAGLHWIQEAIALPLPAGSRVLIASSGAAVGGSPLSGGYAGAKRMLWFMAQYANVVSEKLGLGIGFQALVPMQIIGETDLGRQAAEAYARFRGITPEAFLTGFGKQMSPREFGEHVATLLTKPEYDTGTAFGFKGDTGITLLDKIAA
;
A
#
# COMPACT_ATOMS: atom_id res chain seq x y z
N MET A 1 17.34 8.75 14.63
CA MET A 1 16.02 8.20 14.30
C MET A 1 15.04 9.35 14.15
N LYS A 2 14.27 9.36 13.06
CA LYS A 2 13.14 10.30 12.92
C LYS A 2 12.02 9.89 13.87
N THR A 3 11.31 10.84 14.44
CA THR A 3 10.13 10.55 15.29
C THR A 3 8.86 10.59 14.46
N LEU A 4 7.88 9.77 14.84
CA LEU A 4 6.53 9.81 14.30
C LEU A 4 5.55 10.55 15.24
N VAL A 5 6.02 10.98 16.40
CA VAL A 5 5.20 11.76 17.36
C VAL A 5 4.67 13.01 16.66
N ASP A 6 3.36 13.21 16.74
CA ASP A 6 2.60 14.30 16.13
C ASP A 6 2.72 14.43 14.60
N GLN A 7 3.35 13.44 13.94
CA GLN A 7 3.42 13.37 12.48
C GLN A 7 2.02 13.16 11.90
N ARG A 8 1.56 14.06 11.04
CA ARG A 8 0.29 13.92 10.33
C ARG A 8 0.43 12.91 9.19
N VAL A 9 -0.41 11.88 9.22
CA VAL A 9 -0.37 10.76 8.28
C VAL A 9 -1.74 10.52 7.69
N ILE A 10 -1.83 10.33 6.37
CA ILE A 10 -3.03 9.79 5.71
C ILE A 10 -2.74 8.35 5.27
N VAL A 11 -3.67 7.42 5.58
CA VAL A 11 -3.59 6.02 5.15
C VAL A 11 -4.88 5.68 4.39
N THR A 12 -4.76 5.45 3.08
CA THR A 12 -5.89 4.92 2.28
C THR A 12 -6.03 3.42 2.48
N GLY A 13 -7.27 2.91 2.55
CA GLY A 13 -7.53 1.52 2.91
C GLY A 13 -7.18 1.20 4.37
N GLY A 14 -7.21 2.21 5.27
CA GLY A 14 -6.82 2.10 6.67
C GLY A 14 -7.81 1.37 7.58
N ASN A 15 -8.89 0.81 7.03
CA ASN A 15 -9.96 0.18 7.80
C ASN A 15 -9.87 -1.36 7.88
N SER A 16 -8.92 -1.98 7.20
CA SER A 16 -8.75 -3.45 7.20
C SER A 16 -7.37 -3.88 6.72
N GLY A 17 -7.03 -5.14 6.88
CA GLY A 17 -5.84 -5.78 6.32
C GLY A 17 -4.54 -5.03 6.64
N LEU A 18 -3.67 -4.90 5.63
CA LEU A 18 -2.37 -4.23 5.78
C LEU A 18 -2.51 -2.77 6.18
N GLY A 19 -3.50 -2.06 5.62
CA GLY A 19 -3.75 -0.65 5.95
C GLY A 19 -4.08 -0.46 7.43
N LEU A 20 -4.90 -1.33 8.01
CA LEU A 20 -5.21 -1.30 9.43
C LEU A 20 -3.98 -1.59 10.28
N GLY A 21 -3.17 -2.59 9.91
CA GLY A 21 -1.90 -2.88 10.60
C GLY A 21 -0.96 -1.67 10.58
N ILE A 22 -0.90 -0.93 9.48
CA ILE A 22 -0.15 0.32 9.39
C ILE A 22 -0.72 1.37 10.36
N VAL A 23 -2.04 1.59 10.35
CA VAL A 23 -2.70 2.55 11.25
C VAL A 23 -2.35 2.23 12.71
N GLU A 24 -2.48 0.97 13.13
CA GLU A 24 -2.17 0.52 14.49
C GLU A 24 -0.71 0.82 14.88
N ALA A 25 0.23 0.49 14.00
CA ALA A 25 1.66 0.71 14.25
C ALA A 25 2.04 2.21 14.35
N LEU A 26 1.39 3.06 13.55
CA LEU A 26 1.60 4.51 13.57
C LEU A 26 0.99 5.16 14.80
N VAL A 27 -0.23 4.76 15.20
CA VAL A 27 -0.89 5.22 16.43
C VAL A 27 -0.08 4.85 17.67
N ALA A 28 0.46 3.64 17.73
CA ALA A 28 1.34 3.20 18.82
C ALA A 28 2.60 4.09 18.97
N ARG A 29 2.98 4.79 17.90
CA ARG A 29 4.09 5.76 17.87
C ARG A 29 3.64 7.22 17.96
N LYS A 30 2.39 7.44 18.38
CA LYS A 30 1.77 8.74 18.61
C LYS A 30 1.69 9.62 17.33
N ALA A 31 1.57 9.03 16.16
CA ALA A 31 1.26 9.74 14.93
C ALA A 31 -0.21 10.17 14.91
N GLN A 32 -0.49 11.31 14.25
CA GLN A 32 -1.85 11.80 14.00
C GLN A 32 -2.36 11.20 12.68
N VAL A 33 -3.08 10.09 12.76
CA VAL A 33 -3.50 9.32 11.59
C VAL A 33 -4.91 9.69 11.15
N THR A 34 -5.09 9.88 9.84
CA THR A 34 -6.39 9.94 9.17
C THR A 34 -6.53 8.69 8.30
N ALA A 35 -7.45 7.79 8.66
CA ALA A 35 -7.76 6.59 7.87
C ALA A 35 -8.86 6.89 6.86
N VAL A 36 -8.63 6.54 5.58
CA VAL A 36 -9.56 6.77 4.47
C VAL A 36 -10.00 5.44 3.88
N ALA A 37 -11.30 5.20 3.73
CA ALA A 37 -11.86 4.01 3.10
C ALA A 37 -13.31 4.24 2.67
N ARG A 38 -13.90 3.31 1.92
CA ARG A 38 -15.30 3.42 1.46
C ARG A 38 -16.32 3.01 2.52
N ASP A 39 -15.96 2.05 3.39
CA ASP A 39 -16.88 1.46 4.37
C ASP A 39 -16.93 2.31 5.66
N PRO A 40 -18.04 3.06 5.91
CA PRO A 40 -18.15 3.91 7.08
C PRO A 40 -18.29 3.12 8.38
N VAL A 41 -18.83 1.90 8.33
CA VAL A 41 -19.03 1.07 9.53
C VAL A 41 -17.69 0.57 10.06
N ARG A 42 -16.84 0.02 9.18
CA ARG A 42 -15.48 -0.37 9.56
C ARG A 42 -14.62 0.83 9.99
N LEU A 43 -14.80 1.99 9.36
CA LEU A 43 -14.10 3.22 9.76
C LEU A 43 -14.52 3.68 11.17
N ALA A 44 -15.82 3.64 11.48
CA ALA A 44 -16.32 3.98 12.83
C ALA A 44 -15.74 3.05 13.90
N GLU A 45 -15.59 1.76 13.61
CA GLU A 45 -14.94 0.81 14.51
C GLU A 45 -13.45 1.15 14.73
N VAL A 46 -12.72 1.49 13.66
CA VAL A 46 -11.31 1.92 13.74
C VAL A 46 -11.19 3.19 14.58
N GLN A 47 -12.06 4.18 14.35
CA GLN A 47 -12.09 5.42 15.12
C GLN A 47 -12.34 5.15 16.61
N ARG A 48 -13.36 4.32 16.93
CA ARG A 48 -13.71 3.96 18.31
C ARG A 48 -12.56 3.26 19.03
N ARG A 49 -11.85 2.36 18.32
CA ARG A 49 -10.78 1.53 18.90
C ARG A 49 -9.45 2.26 19.03
N LEU A 50 -9.11 3.08 18.06
CA LEU A 50 -7.77 3.68 17.95
C LEU A 50 -7.74 5.21 18.14
N GLY A 51 -8.89 5.87 18.23
CA GLY A 51 -8.97 7.32 18.41
C GLY A 51 -8.50 8.15 17.21
N VAL A 52 -8.40 7.55 16.02
CA VAL A 52 -7.93 8.21 14.80
C VAL A 52 -9.03 8.99 14.08
N ALA A 53 -8.67 9.99 13.30
CA ALA A 53 -9.59 10.60 12.34
C ALA A 53 -9.93 9.62 11.22
N THR A 54 -11.18 9.65 10.74
CA THR A 54 -11.64 8.78 9.65
C THR A 54 -12.40 9.58 8.60
N VAL A 55 -12.23 9.20 7.34
CA VAL A 55 -12.94 9.81 6.21
C VAL A 55 -13.49 8.70 5.31
N ALA A 56 -14.82 8.65 5.18
CA ALA A 56 -15.47 7.76 4.23
C ALA A 56 -15.45 8.38 2.83
N GLY A 57 -14.94 7.65 1.84
CA GLY A 57 -14.89 8.13 0.45
C GLY A 57 -14.19 7.16 -0.50
N ASP A 58 -14.41 7.38 -1.79
CA ASP A 58 -13.75 6.65 -2.85
C ASP A 58 -12.38 7.28 -3.15
N VAL A 59 -11.32 6.50 -2.97
CA VAL A 59 -9.94 6.97 -3.21
C VAL A 59 -9.63 7.24 -4.68
N THR A 60 -10.49 6.81 -5.60
CA THR A 60 -10.39 7.16 -7.02
C THR A 60 -10.96 8.55 -7.34
N ASP A 61 -11.63 9.19 -6.37
CA ASP A 61 -12.10 10.57 -6.51
C ASP A 61 -10.94 11.56 -6.29
N ARG A 62 -10.56 12.24 -7.35
CA ARG A 62 -9.50 13.27 -7.31
C ARG A 62 -9.84 14.42 -6.38
N THR A 63 -11.12 14.80 -6.29
CA THR A 63 -11.59 15.87 -5.40
C THR A 63 -11.37 15.53 -3.94
N LEU A 64 -11.60 14.26 -3.57
CA LEU A 64 -11.29 13.77 -2.22
C LEU A 64 -9.80 13.87 -1.91
N ALA A 65 -8.94 13.44 -2.84
CA ALA A 65 -7.49 13.54 -2.69
C ALA A 65 -7.05 15.01 -2.49
N HIS A 66 -7.51 15.91 -3.37
CA HIS A 66 -7.24 17.35 -3.28
C HIS A 66 -7.63 17.92 -1.90
N LYS A 67 -8.89 17.70 -1.50
CA LYS A 67 -9.40 18.18 -0.22
C LYS A 67 -8.58 17.69 0.96
N LEU A 68 -8.32 16.38 1.04
CA LEU A 68 -7.61 15.80 2.17
C LEU A 68 -6.15 16.25 2.26
N LEU A 69 -5.44 16.34 1.13
CA LEU A 69 -4.06 16.83 1.13
C LEU A 69 -3.98 18.31 1.51
N HIS A 70 -4.96 19.13 1.07
CA HIS A 70 -5.06 20.52 1.47
C HIS A 70 -5.33 20.68 2.97
N ASP A 71 -6.31 19.96 3.50
CA ASP A 71 -6.79 20.14 4.88
C ASP A 71 -5.81 19.54 5.90
N VAL A 72 -5.27 18.35 5.62
CA VAL A 72 -4.39 17.62 6.54
C VAL A 72 -2.92 18.05 6.40
N ARG A 73 -2.46 18.36 5.20
CA ARG A 73 -1.04 18.61 4.87
C ARG A 73 -0.12 17.57 5.50
N PRO A 74 -0.26 16.30 5.12
CA PRO A 74 0.46 15.21 5.76
C PRO A 74 1.97 15.27 5.48
N GLY A 75 2.79 14.92 6.46
CA GLY A 75 4.20 14.63 6.20
C GLY A 75 4.43 13.19 5.74
N VAL A 76 3.42 12.31 5.92
CA VAL A 76 3.44 10.95 5.37
C VAL A 76 2.09 10.65 4.73
N LEU A 77 2.13 10.20 3.47
CA LEU A 77 0.96 9.73 2.72
C LEU A 77 1.15 8.25 2.37
N ILE A 78 0.20 7.39 2.75
CA ILE A 78 0.28 5.95 2.47
C ILE A 78 -0.89 5.54 1.59
N LEU A 79 -0.59 5.24 0.32
CA LEU A 79 -1.53 4.79 -0.70
C LEU A 79 -1.59 3.26 -0.68
N ASN A 80 -2.47 2.71 0.18
CA ASN A 80 -2.59 1.27 0.40
C ASN A 80 -3.93 0.69 -0.09
N ALA A 81 -4.96 1.51 -0.28
CA ALA A 81 -6.25 1.04 -0.79
C ALA A 81 -6.08 0.26 -2.11
N GLY A 82 -6.84 -0.81 -2.26
CA GLY A 82 -6.89 -1.61 -3.46
C GLY A 82 -8.25 -2.25 -3.66
N ALA A 83 -8.57 -2.63 -4.91
CA ALA A 83 -9.79 -3.32 -5.25
C ALA A 83 -9.72 -4.81 -4.85
N PRO A 84 -10.88 -5.44 -4.63
CA PRO A 84 -10.99 -6.89 -4.62
C PRO A 84 -10.47 -7.48 -5.95
N LEU A 85 -9.98 -8.71 -5.92
CA LEU A 85 -9.50 -9.40 -7.12
C LEU A 85 -10.48 -10.50 -7.55
N THR A 86 -10.63 -10.67 -8.85
CA THR A 86 -11.19 -11.89 -9.44
C THR A 86 -10.02 -12.82 -9.76
N MET A 87 -9.95 -13.95 -9.05
CA MET A 87 -8.89 -14.94 -9.23
C MET A 87 -9.34 -16.02 -10.22
N ALA A 88 -8.79 -16.00 -11.43
CA ALA A 88 -9.07 -16.98 -12.48
C ALA A 88 -7.85 -17.11 -13.42
N PRO A 89 -7.68 -18.25 -14.11
CA PRO A 89 -6.68 -18.40 -15.17
C PRO A 89 -6.88 -17.38 -16.29
N LEU A 90 -5.81 -17.03 -17.01
CA LEU A 90 -5.83 -15.96 -18.01
C LEU A 90 -6.94 -16.15 -19.07
N HIS A 91 -7.19 -17.39 -19.53
CA HIS A 91 -8.20 -17.68 -20.56
C HIS A 91 -9.65 -17.59 -20.06
N GLU A 92 -9.87 -17.48 -18.75
CA GLU A 92 -11.17 -17.29 -18.10
C GLU A 92 -11.39 -15.84 -17.63
N GLN A 93 -10.40 -14.97 -17.77
CA GLN A 93 -10.52 -13.56 -17.36
C GLN A 93 -11.42 -12.79 -18.33
N THR A 94 -12.36 -12.00 -17.79
CA THR A 94 -13.03 -10.95 -18.57
C THR A 94 -12.20 -9.67 -18.56
N TRP A 95 -12.43 -8.79 -19.52
CA TRP A 95 -11.75 -7.47 -19.53
C TRP A 95 -12.07 -6.66 -18.29
N GLU A 96 -13.29 -6.69 -17.81
CA GLU A 96 -13.76 -5.98 -16.62
C GLU A 96 -12.97 -6.43 -15.38
N ALA A 97 -12.89 -7.75 -15.16
CA ALA A 97 -12.11 -8.33 -14.06
C ALA A 97 -10.61 -8.05 -14.21
N PHE A 98 -10.08 -8.18 -15.43
CA PHE A 98 -8.67 -7.92 -15.72
C PHE A 98 -8.28 -6.45 -15.47
N SER A 99 -9.14 -5.49 -15.85
CA SER A 99 -8.86 -4.06 -15.74
C SER A 99 -9.26 -3.43 -14.40
N GLU A 100 -9.93 -4.16 -13.50
CA GLU A 100 -10.47 -3.63 -12.23
C GLU A 100 -9.39 -2.93 -11.38
N THR A 101 -8.23 -3.56 -11.21
CA THR A 101 -7.14 -2.96 -10.43
C THR A 101 -6.47 -1.76 -11.11
N TRP A 102 -6.59 -1.65 -12.43
CA TRP A 102 -6.17 -0.46 -13.16
C TRP A 102 -7.14 0.69 -12.94
N ASN A 103 -8.43 0.41 -13.03
CA ASN A 103 -9.51 1.40 -12.86
C ASN A 103 -9.64 1.89 -11.41
N SER A 104 -9.14 1.12 -10.45
CA SER A 104 -9.15 1.46 -9.02
C SER A 104 -7.78 1.87 -8.51
N ASP A 105 -6.83 0.94 -8.40
CA ASP A 105 -5.56 1.13 -7.70
C ASP A 105 -4.63 2.10 -8.44
N VAL A 106 -4.45 1.91 -9.77
CA VAL A 106 -3.59 2.77 -10.59
C VAL A 106 -4.22 4.16 -10.72
N LYS A 107 -5.53 4.24 -10.94
CA LYS A 107 -6.26 5.51 -11.00
C LYS A 107 -6.16 6.28 -9.69
N ALA A 108 -6.39 5.63 -8.55
CA ALA A 108 -6.21 6.25 -7.24
C ALA A 108 -4.78 6.72 -7.05
N GLY A 109 -3.80 5.85 -7.28
CA GLY A 109 -2.38 6.20 -7.19
C GLY A 109 -2.02 7.43 -8.03
N LEU A 110 -2.50 7.49 -9.28
CA LEU A 110 -2.28 8.63 -10.18
C LEU A 110 -2.84 9.93 -9.59
N HIS A 111 -4.11 9.93 -9.17
CA HIS A 111 -4.76 11.12 -8.64
C HIS A 111 -4.06 11.64 -7.38
N TRP A 112 -3.77 10.77 -6.40
CA TRP A 112 -3.12 11.18 -5.16
C TRP A 112 -1.69 11.67 -5.36
N ILE A 113 -0.93 11.05 -6.27
CA ILE A 113 0.44 11.50 -6.60
C ILE A 113 0.38 12.86 -7.31
N GLN A 114 -0.54 13.05 -8.27
CA GLN A 114 -0.73 14.33 -8.95
C GLN A 114 -1.06 15.45 -7.98
N GLU A 115 -1.97 15.21 -7.04
CA GLU A 115 -2.34 16.21 -6.03
C GLU A 115 -1.20 16.45 -5.02
N ALA A 116 -0.45 15.43 -4.62
CA ALA A 116 0.72 15.58 -3.74
C ALA A 116 1.84 16.43 -4.35
N ILE A 117 1.93 16.46 -5.68
CA ILE A 117 2.87 17.29 -6.44
C ILE A 117 2.29 18.69 -6.72
N ALA A 118 1.02 18.78 -7.13
CA ALA A 118 0.36 20.04 -7.49
C ALA A 118 0.08 20.94 -6.27
N LEU A 119 -0.27 20.35 -5.14
CA LEU A 119 -0.31 20.97 -3.81
C LEU A 119 0.87 20.46 -3.01
N PRO A 120 2.09 20.99 -3.20
CA PRO A 120 3.28 20.34 -2.69
C PRO A 120 3.15 20.04 -1.20
N LEU A 121 3.30 18.78 -0.84
CA LEU A 121 3.41 18.39 0.55
C LEU A 121 4.64 19.08 1.18
N PRO A 122 4.71 19.22 2.51
CA PRO A 122 5.89 19.80 3.16
C PRO A 122 7.17 19.11 2.70
N ALA A 123 8.24 19.87 2.47
CA ALA A 123 9.55 19.30 2.13
C ALA A 123 9.99 18.28 3.20
N GLY A 124 10.55 17.17 2.77
CA GLY A 124 10.86 16.01 3.62
C GLY A 124 9.69 15.03 3.81
N SER A 125 8.52 15.30 3.22
CA SER A 125 7.40 14.36 3.22
C SER A 125 7.72 13.09 2.45
N ARG A 126 7.06 11.98 2.85
CA ARG A 126 7.20 10.68 2.19
C ARG A 126 5.84 10.17 1.72
N VAL A 127 5.77 9.72 0.47
CA VAL A 127 4.61 9.07 -0.13
C VAL A 127 4.94 7.60 -0.33
N LEU A 128 4.28 6.73 0.42
CA LEU A 128 4.44 5.29 0.35
C LEU A 128 3.30 4.68 -0.46
N ILE A 129 3.62 3.86 -1.47
CA ILE A 129 2.66 3.33 -2.44
C ILE A 129 2.68 1.81 -2.36
N ALA A 130 1.55 1.21 -1.97
CA ALA A 130 1.44 -0.24 -1.84
C ALA A 130 1.45 -0.92 -3.22
N SER A 131 2.53 -1.65 -3.49
CA SER A 131 2.71 -2.59 -4.58
C SER A 131 2.51 -4.02 -4.09
N SER A 132 3.14 -5.00 -4.70
CA SER A 132 3.04 -6.43 -4.36
C SER A 132 4.23 -7.22 -4.92
N GLY A 133 4.57 -8.34 -4.32
CA GLY A 133 5.50 -9.32 -4.90
C GLY A 133 5.07 -9.82 -6.28
N ALA A 134 3.77 -9.77 -6.59
CA ALA A 134 3.27 -10.03 -7.94
C ALA A 134 3.85 -9.08 -9.00
N ALA A 135 4.22 -7.86 -8.63
CA ALA A 135 4.89 -6.89 -9.51
C ALA A 135 6.31 -7.32 -9.92
N VAL A 136 6.91 -8.27 -9.20
CA VAL A 136 8.26 -8.81 -9.49
C VAL A 136 8.18 -10.06 -10.36
N GLY A 137 7.39 -11.05 -9.95
CA GLY A 137 7.35 -12.37 -10.57
C GLY A 137 6.09 -12.67 -11.40
N GLY A 138 5.13 -11.74 -11.46
CA GLY A 138 3.83 -12.01 -12.03
C GLY A 138 2.88 -12.74 -11.05
N SER A 139 1.64 -12.97 -11.49
CA SER A 139 0.61 -13.66 -10.73
C SER A 139 -0.43 -14.22 -11.69
N PRO A 140 -0.29 -15.48 -12.16
CA PRO A 140 -1.04 -16.02 -13.31
C PRO A 140 -2.56 -16.14 -13.10
N LEU A 141 -3.03 -16.07 -11.85
CA LEU A 141 -4.47 -16.12 -11.54
C LEU A 141 -5.08 -14.74 -11.25
N SER A 142 -4.28 -13.66 -11.16
CA SER A 142 -4.75 -12.36 -10.69
C SER A 142 -5.03 -11.33 -11.81
N GLY A 143 -5.17 -11.78 -13.06
CA GLY A 143 -5.49 -10.88 -14.18
C GLY A 143 -4.48 -9.74 -14.32
N GLY A 144 -4.99 -8.53 -14.42
CA GLY A 144 -4.17 -7.32 -14.58
C GLY A 144 -3.47 -6.82 -13.31
N TYR A 145 -3.68 -7.49 -12.15
CA TYR A 145 -3.15 -7.04 -10.86
C TYR A 145 -1.64 -6.88 -10.81
N ALA A 146 -0.89 -7.87 -11.32
CA ALA A 146 0.56 -7.82 -11.31
C ALA A 146 1.09 -6.61 -12.10
N GLY A 147 0.49 -6.34 -13.27
CA GLY A 147 0.79 -5.15 -14.07
C GLY A 147 0.41 -3.86 -13.38
N ALA A 148 -0.78 -3.78 -12.76
CA ALA A 148 -1.24 -2.62 -12.00
C ALA A 148 -0.29 -2.32 -10.82
N LYS A 149 0.12 -3.35 -10.05
CA LYS A 149 1.06 -3.19 -8.94
C LYS A 149 2.47 -2.83 -9.41
N ARG A 150 2.89 -3.31 -10.59
CA ARG A 150 4.14 -2.86 -11.21
C ARG A 150 4.05 -1.41 -11.68
N MET A 151 2.91 -1.00 -12.23
CA MET A 151 2.69 0.39 -12.63
C MET A 151 2.75 1.35 -11.42
N LEU A 152 2.14 0.99 -10.29
CA LEU A 152 2.26 1.77 -9.05
C LEU A 152 3.72 1.92 -8.58
N TRP A 153 4.54 0.89 -8.75
CA TRP A 153 5.97 0.98 -8.47
C TRP A 153 6.67 1.97 -9.43
N PHE A 154 6.42 1.87 -10.74
CA PHE A 154 6.95 2.83 -11.71
C PHE A 154 6.51 4.26 -11.42
N MET A 155 5.26 4.44 -10.99
CA MET A 155 4.74 5.78 -10.64
C MET A 155 5.50 6.38 -9.45
N ALA A 156 5.95 5.58 -8.46
CA ALA A 156 6.83 6.06 -7.41
C ALA A 156 8.16 6.59 -7.98
N GLN A 157 8.76 5.84 -8.91
CA GLN A 157 10.02 6.25 -9.57
C GLN A 157 9.81 7.52 -10.40
N TYR A 158 8.75 7.58 -11.21
CA TYR A 158 8.43 8.76 -12.04
C TYR A 158 8.17 10.00 -11.18
N ALA A 159 7.47 9.84 -10.06
CA ALA A 159 7.19 10.94 -9.14
C ALA A 159 8.46 11.47 -8.46
N ASN A 160 9.45 10.61 -8.16
CA ASN A 160 10.75 11.05 -7.64
C ASN A 160 11.48 11.93 -8.68
N VAL A 161 11.51 11.53 -9.95
CA VAL A 161 12.12 12.33 -11.03
C VAL A 161 11.45 13.72 -11.13
N VAL A 162 10.12 13.77 -11.01
CA VAL A 162 9.38 15.05 -11.03
C VAL A 162 9.66 15.87 -9.77
N SER A 163 9.65 15.24 -8.59
CA SER A 163 9.94 15.90 -7.30
C SER A 163 11.34 16.52 -7.29
N GLU A 164 12.35 15.79 -7.77
CA GLU A 164 13.72 16.28 -7.89
C GLU A 164 13.80 17.46 -8.87
N LYS A 165 13.24 17.33 -10.08
CA LYS A 165 13.23 18.38 -11.10
C LYS A 165 12.59 19.67 -10.62
N LEU A 166 11.52 19.57 -9.81
CA LEU A 166 10.78 20.71 -9.28
C LEU A 166 11.31 21.19 -7.89
N GLY A 167 12.31 20.53 -7.32
CA GLY A 167 12.90 20.88 -6.01
C GLY A 167 11.91 20.73 -4.85
N LEU A 168 10.94 19.79 -4.92
CA LEU A 168 9.87 19.69 -3.91
C LEU A 168 10.35 19.04 -2.61
N GLY A 169 11.40 18.23 -2.65
CA GLY A 169 11.90 17.49 -1.48
C GLY A 169 10.93 16.43 -0.96
N ILE A 170 10.04 15.91 -1.81
CA ILE A 170 9.09 14.83 -1.49
C ILE A 170 9.67 13.50 -1.97
N GLY A 171 9.76 12.50 -1.09
CA GLY A 171 10.21 11.15 -1.46
C GLY A 171 9.04 10.22 -1.75
N PHE A 172 9.11 9.46 -2.86
CA PHE A 172 8.10 8.48 -3.25
C PHE A 172 8.71 7.08 -3.22
N GLN A 173 8.05 6.13 -2.55
CA GLN A 173 8.59 4.78 -2.31
C GLN A 173 7.51 3.71 -2.48
N ALA A 174 7.83 2.63 -3.16
CA ALA A 174 6.96 1.47 -3.28
C ALA A 174 7.15 0.53 -2.08
N LEU A 175 6.03 0.12 -1.46
CA LEU A 175 5.97 -0.95 -0.46
C LEU A 175 5.61 -2.25 -1.16
N VAL A 176 6.45 -3.26 -1.09
CA VAL A 176 6.31 -4.51 -1.83
C VAL A 176 6.23 -5.70 -0.86
N PRO A 177 5.03 -6.07 -0.35
CA PRO A 177 4.86 -7.34 0.37
C PRO A 177 5.27 -8.50 -0.55
N MET A 178 6.33 -9.23 -0.19
CA MET A 178 6.94 -10.29 -1.01
C MET A 178 6.35 -11.67 -0.74
N GLN A 179 5.25 -11.73 0.00
CA GLN A 179 4.53 -12.96 0.33
C GLN A 179 3.03 -12.68 0.40
N ILE A 180 2.23 -13.74 0.27
CA ILE A 180 0.78 -13.66 0.53
C ILE A 180 0.57 -13.64 2.05
N ILE A 181 -0.22 -12.66 2.52
CA ILE A 181 -0.52 -12.48 3.94
C ILE A 181 -1.91 -13.04 4.20
N GLY A 182 -1.95 -14.29 4.65
CA GLY A 182 -3.17 -15.09 4.78
C GLY A 182 -4.24 -14.51 5.72
N GLU A 183 -3.87 -13.63 6.64
CA GLU A 183 -4.79 -12.97 7.57
C GLU A 183 -5.61 -11.84 6.90
N THR A 184 -5.29 -11.43 5.67
CA THR A 184 -6.06 -10.44 4.92
C THR A 184 -7.12 -11.10 4.05
N ASP A 185 -8.21 -10.38 3.72
CA ASP A 185 -9.25 -10.88 2.81
C ASP A 185 -8.66 -11.27 1.45
N LEU A 186 -7.82 -10.40 0.89
CA LEU A 186 -7.11 -10.65 -0.37
C LEU A 186 -6.17 -11.85 -0.26
N GLY A 187 -5.44 -11.97 0.86
CA GLY A 187 -4.51 -13.08 1.07
C GLY A 187 -5.20 -14.43 1.19
N ARG A 188 -6.34 -14.49 1.90
CA ARG A 188 -7.16 -15.71 1.97
C ARG A 188 -7.67 -16.12 0.59
N GLN A 189 -8.28 -15.19 -0.14
CA GLN A 189 -8.79 -15.43 -1.49
C GLN A 189 -7.68 -15.92 -2.43
N ALA A 190 -6.51 -15.31 -2.39
CA ALA A 190 -5.37 -15.72 -3.18
C ALA A 190 -4.87 -17.12 -2.78
N ALA A 191 -4.73 -17.39 -1.47
CA ALA A 191 -4.29 -18.68 -0.98
C ALA A 191 -5.24 -19.82 -1.42
N GLU A 192 -6.56 -19.61 -1.30
CA GLU A 192 -7.56 -20.56 -1.76
C GLU A 192 -7.51 -20.81 -3.28
N ALA A 193 -7.39 -19.74 -4.08
CA ALA A 193 -7.33 -19.86 -5.54
C ALA A 193 -6.08 -20.60 -6.01
N TYR A 194 -4.90 -20.23 -5.48
CA TYR A 194 -3.64 -20.89 -5.84
C TYR A 194 -3.54 -22.31 -5.31
N ALA A 195 -4.06 -22.59 -4.11
CA ALA A 195 -4.10 -23.93 -3.56
C ALA A 195 -4.95 -24.86 -4.45
N ARG A 196 -6.14 -24.40 -4.84
CA ARG A 196 -7.02 -25.13 -5.78
C ARG A 196 -6.33 -25.35 -7.12
N PHE A 197 -5.70 -24.32 -7.68
CA PHE A 197 -4.98 -24.43 -8.96
C PHE A 197 -3.81 -25.41 -8.92
N ARG A 198 -3.15 -25.58 -7.75
CA ARG A 198 -2.03 -26.51 -7.54
C ARG A 198 -2.43 -27.88 -7.00
N GLY A 199 -3.70 -28.09 -6.65
CA GLY A 199 -4.17 -29.35 -6.03
C GLY A 199 -3.61 -29.58 -4.62
N ILE A 200 -3.39 -28.50 -3.83
CA ILE A 200 -2.89 -28.56 -2.45
C ILE A 200 -3.83 -27.79 -1.50
N THR A 201 -3.58 -27.85 -0.18
CA THR A 201 -4.37 -27.04 0.77
C THR A 201 -3.88 -25.58 0.83
N PRO A 202 -4.75 -24.61 1.22
CA PRO A 202 -4.34 -23.22 1.43
C PRO A 202 -3.19 -23.08 2.43
N GLU A 203 -3.18 -23.89 3.49
CA GLU A 203 -2.12 -23.89 4.52
C GLU A 203 -0.78 -24.34 3.92
N ALA A 204 -0.79 -25.42 3.13
CA ALA A 204 0.41 -25.92 2.45
C ALA A 204 0.93 -24.89 1.45
N PHE A 205 0.03 -24.16 0.74
CA PHE A 205 0.42 -23.09 -0.14
C PHE A 205 1.08 -21.93 0.62
N LEU A 206 0.48 -21.46 1.71
CA LEU A 206 1.02 -20.37 2.52
C LEU A 206 2.36 -20.72 3.18
N THR A 207 2.53 -21.97 3.64
CA THR A 207 3.79 -22.46 4.23
C THR A 207 4.95 -22.36 3.25
N GLY A 208 4.70 -22.44 1.95
CA GLY A 208 5.72 -22.27 0.91
C GLY A 208 6.39 -20.88 0.87
N PHE A 209 5.82 -19.88 1.54
CA PHE A 209 6.42 -18.54 1.65
C PHE A 209 7.34 -18.37 2.89
N GLY A 210 7.56 -19.44 3.68
CA GLY A 210 8.33 -19.37 4.92
C GLY A 210 7.53 -18.78 6.08
N LYS A 211 8.21 -18.06 6.99
CA LYS A 211 7.53 -17.41 8.12
C LYS A 211 6.48 -16.42 7.63
N GLN A 212 5.23 -16.67 8.01
CA GLN A 212 4.14 -15.77 7.67
C GLN A 212 4.28 -14.43 8.39
N MET A 213 3.93 -13.36 7.70
CA MET A 213 3.88 -12.00 8.23
C MET A 213 2.42 -11.62 8.46
N SER A 214 2.09 -11.14 9.65
CA SER A 214 0.77 -10.60 9.97
C SER A 214 0.62 -9.16 9.45
N PRO A 215 -0.62 -8.63 9.31
CA PRO A 215 -0.84 -7.21 9.04
C PRO A 215 -0.17 -6.29 10.06
N ARG A 216 -0.14 -6.69 11.33
CA ARG A 216 0.53 -5.95 12.40
C ARG A 216 2.04 -5.89 12.19
N GLU A 217 2.70 -7.03 11.89
CA GLU A 217 4.14 -7.06 11.60
C GLU A 217 4.48 -6.21 10.36
N PHE A 218 3.62 -6.24 9.33
CA PHE A 218 3.79 -5.34 8.17
C PHE A 218 3.72 -3.87 8.59
N GLY A 219 2.76 -3.48 9.43
CA GLY A 219 2.66 -2.13 9.97
C GLY A 219 3.92 -1.72 10.76
N GLU A 220 4.47 -2.62 11.59
CA GLU A 220 5.72 -2.38 12.32
C GLU A 220 6.92 -2.18 11.39
N HIS A 221 6.98 -2.93 10.29
CA HIS A 221 8.00 -2.72 9.25
C HIS A 221 7.85 -1.37 8.56
N VAL A 222 6.61 -0.96 8.21
CA VAL A 222 6.37 0.36 7.61
C VAL A 222 6.77 1.49 8.57
N ALA A 223 6.44 1.38 9.85
CA ALA A 223 6.86 2.35 10.85
C ALA A 223 8.40 2.37 11.03
N THR A 224 9.06 1.22 10.95
CA THR A 224 10.52 1.12 10.95
C THR A 224 11.13 1.80 9.73
N LEU A 225 10.58 1.56 8.54
CA LEU A 225 10.99 2.21 7.29
C LEU A 225 10.87 3.74 7.38
N LEU A 226 9.86 4.26 8.06
CA LEU A 226 9.66 5.70 8.22
C LEU A 226 10.62 6.34 9.22
N THR A 227 11.16 5.59 10.19
CA THR A 227 11.94 6.13 11.31
C THR A 227 13.45 5.92 11.21
N LYS A 228 13.91 4.94 10.44
CA LYS A 228 15.32 4.63 10.29
C LYS A 228 15.93 5.33 9.08
N PRO A 229 17.04 6.11 9.26
CA PRO A 229 17.67 6.87 8.17
C PRO A 229 18.16 6.01 7.00
N GLU A 230 18.50 4.75 7.23
CA GLU A 230 18.95 3.82 6.20
C GLU A 230 17.91 3.57 5.09
N TYR A 231 16.64 3.90 5.35
CA TYR A 231 15.53 3.79 4.39
C TYR A 231 15.08 5.14 3.81
N ASP A 232 15.80 6.23 4.08
CA ASP A 232 15.47 7.55 3.50
C ASP A 232 15.76 7.62 2.01
N THR A 233 16.72 6.83 1.56
CA THR A 233 17.08 6.64 0.14
C THR A 233 16.55 5.29 -0.34
N GLY A 234 16.31 5.18 -1.64
CA GLY A 234 15.71 4.00 -2.24
C GLY A 234 14.26 4.22 -2.62
N THR A 235 13.84 3.57 -3.71
CA THR A 235 12.53 3.79 -4.33
C THR A 235 11.57 2.62 -4.13
N ALA A 236 12.07 1.44 -3.73
CA ALA A 236 11.23 0.27 -3.49
C ALA A 236 11.79 -0.63 -2.40
N PHE A 237 10.92 -1.08 -1.51
CA PHE A 237 11.27 -1.93 -0.38
C PHE A 237 10.39 -3.19 -0.33
N GLY A 238 11.05 -4.35 -0.26
CA GLY A 238 10.41 -5.65 -0.07
C GLY A 238 10.20 -5.96 1.41
N PHE A 239 9.11 -6.65 1.72
CA PHE A 239 8.74 -7.04 3.08
C PHE A 239 8.46 -8.53 3.17
N LYS A 240 9.12 -9.22 4.09
CA LYS A 240 8.89 -10.63 4.42
C LYS A 240 8.96 -10.88 5.93
N GLY A 241 8.25 -11.90 6.40
CA GLY A 241 8.22 -12.27 7.81
C GLY A 241 9.54 -12.82 8.35
N ASP A 242 10.42 -13.35 7.50
CA ASP A 242 11.73 -13.91 7.87
C ASP A 242 12.90 -12.92 7.71
N THR A 243 12.91 -12.15 6.63
CA THR A 243 14.03 -11.24 6.29
C THR A 243 13.75 -9.77 6.62
N GLY A 244 12.51 -9.43 7.00
CA GLY A 244 12.13 -8.05 7.30
C GLY A 244 12.10 -7.17 6.05
N ILE A 245 12.80 -6.02 6.11
CA ILE A 245 12.81 -5.00 5.05
C ILE A 245 14.06 -5.17 4.18
N THR A 246 13.88 -5.24 2.87
CA THR A 246 14.96 -5.33 1.88
C THR A 246 14.81 -4.27 0.80
N LEU A 247 15.92 -3.67 0.35
CA LEU A 247 15.92 -2.73 -0.78
C LEU A 247 15.81 -3.48 -2.12
N LEU A 248 14.88 -3.06 -2.98
CA LEU A 248 14.58 -3.71 -4.27
C LEU A 248 15.01 -2.90 -5.50
N ASP A 249 15.68 -1.77 -5.35
CA ASP A 249 16.02 -0.86 -6.45
C ASP A 249 16.79 -1.53 -7.59
N LYS A 250 17.59 -2.57 -7.29
CA LYS A 250 18.34 -3.34 -8.28
C LYS A 250 17.48 -4.28 -9.13
N ILE A 251 16.22 -4.54 -8.74
CA ILE A 251 15.30 -5.40 -9.49
C ILE A 251 14.53 -4.59 -10.54
N ALA A 252 14.59 -3.27 -10.47
CA ALA A 252 13.87 -2.35 -11.35
C ALA A 252 14.67 -1.90 -12.58
N ALA A 253 15.97 -2.25 -12.66
CA ALA A 253 16.87 -1.90 -13.77
C ALA A 253 16.75 -2.91 -14.92
#